data_5aa86dcf86309e5f12fcc9eb272a002e
#
_entry.id   5aa86dcf86309e5f12fcc9eb272a002e
#
_cell.length_a   1.000
_cell.length_b   1.000
_cell.length_c   1.000
_cell.angle_alpha   90.00
_cell.angle_beta   90.00
_cell.angle_gamma   90.00
#
_symmetry.space_group_name_H-M   'P 1'
#
loop_
_entity.id
_entity.type
_entity.pdbx_description
1 polymer ?
#
loop_
_entity_poly.entity_id
_entity_poly.type
_entity_poly.pdbx_seq_one_letter_code
_entity_poly.pdbx_strand_id
1 'polypeptide(L)'
;MIASTTKYTLKGIPFFMMFAIMSLKSIRQANKSRGLIAMKIRLRDFRTLTVWETAEDMKAFRNSGVHSKAMMESSKLGSNRSHSWQTDRIPTWSEAIMQLNSK
;
A
#
# COMPACT_ATOMS: atom_id res chain seq x y z
N MET A 1 8.36 -12.82 6.91
CA MET A 1 7.88 -11.81 5.96
C MET A 1 7.13 -10.71 6.69
N ILE A 2 7.10 -9.52 6.13
CA ILE A 2 6.31 -8.40 6.63
C ILE A 2 5.22 -8.09 5.63
N ALA A 3 3.96 -8.05 6.08
CA ALA A 3 2.84 -7.59 5.28
C ALA A 3 2.45 -6.18 5.70
N SER A 4 2.08 -5.35 4.75
CA SER A 4 1.61 -3.98 5.01
C SER A 4 0.36 -3.73 4.18
N THR A 5 -0.69 -3.25 4.83
CA THR A 5 -1.94 -2.91 4.15
C THR A 5 -2.29 -1.45 4.41
N THR A 6 -2.88 -0.81 3.41
CA THR A 6 -3.33 0.58 3.52
C THR A 6 -4.71 0.70 2.91
N LYS A 7 -5.60 1.42 3.59
CA LYS A 7 -6.89 1.82 3.04
C LYS A 7 -6.93 3.32 2.87
N TYR A 8 -7.34 3.77 1.68
CA TYR A 8 -7.52 5.19 1.38
C TYR A 8 -9.00 5.54 1.38
N THR A 9 -9.32 6.73 1.91
CA THR A 9 -10.65 7.32 1.83
C THR A 9 -10.55 8.55 0.94
N LEU A 10 -11.15 8.51 -0.25
CA LEU A 10 -11.01 9.54 -1.27
C LEU A 10 -12.24 10.45 -1.30
N LYS A 11 -12.02 11.71 -1.71
CA LYS A 11 -13.05 12.76 -1.65
C LYS A 11 -13.96 12.84 -2.88
N GLY A 12 -13.75 12.00 -3.89
CA GLY A 12 -14.62 12.02 -5.08
C GLY A 12 -13.98 11.39 -6.31
N ILE A 13 -14.72 11.40 -7.42
CA ILE A 13 -14.33 10.74 -8.66
C ILE A 13 -13.00 11.27 -9.25
N PRO A 14 -12.72 12.59 -9.30
CA PRO A 14 -11.42 13.06 -9.80
C PRO A 14 -10.24 12.47 -9.01
N PHE A 15 -10.42 12.26 -7.72
CA PHE A 15 -9.39 11.69 -6.87
C PHE A 15 -9.21 10.20 -7.09
N PHE A 16 -10.27 9.50 -7.51
CA PHE A 16 -10.18 8.09 -7.92
C PHE A 16 -9.20 7.95 -9.10
N MET A 17 -9.31 8.80 -10.12
CA MET A 17 -8.42 8.75 -11.27
C MET A 17 -6.97 9.02 -10.87
N MET A 18 -6.73 10.00 -10.02
CA MET A 18 -5.40 10.29 -9.49
C MET A 18 -4.85 9.11 -8.68
N PHE A 19 -5.69 8.51 -7.85
CA PHE A 19 -5.31 7.32 -7.09
C PHE A 19 -4.88 6.18 -8.01
N ALA A 20 -5.62 5.93 -9.09
CA ALA A 20 -5.29 4.88 -10.05
C ALA A 20 -3.93 5.14 -10.72
N ILE A 21 -3.66 6.38 -11.13
CA ILE A 21 -2.39 6.75 -11.75
C ILE A 21 -1.23 6.58 -10.76
N MET A 22 -1.39 7.06 -9.54
CA MET A 22 -0.37 6.94 -8.50
C MET A 22 -0.12 5.48 -8.12
N SER A 23 -1.16 4.65 -8.11
CA SER A 23 -1.04 3.22 -7.86
C SER A 23 -0.21 2.53 -8.95
N LEU A 24 -0.41 2.87 -10.22
CA LEU A 24 0.38 2.31 -11.32
C LEU A 24 1.86 2.68 -11.19
N LYS A 25 2.17 3.92 -10.82
CA LYS A 25 3.55 4.34 -10.57
C LYS A 25 4.17 3.58 -9.40
N SER A 26 3.41 3.40 -8.33
CA SER A 26 3.86 2.65 -7.15
C SER A 26 4.11 1.17 -7.48
N ILE A 27 3.25 0.55 -8.29
CA ILE A 27 3.45 -0.83 -8.74
C ILE A 27 4.77 -0.97 -9.50
N ARG A 28 5.05 -0.05 -10.43
CA ARG A 28 6.29 -0.07 -11.19
C ARG A 28 7.51 0.04 -10.28
N GLN A 29 7.45 0.94 -9.32
CA GLN A 29 8.53 1.10 -8.34
C GLN A 29 8.67 -0.15 -7.48
N ALA A 30 7.57 -0.71 -6.99
CA ALA A 30 7.58 -1.89 -6.15
C ALA A 30 8.21 -3.08 -6.87
N ASN A 31 7.88 -3.28 -8.15
CA ASN A 31 8.44 -4.38 -8.94
C ASN A 31 9.96 -4.28 -9.14
N LYS A 32 10.52 -3.09 -8.97
CA LYS A 32 11.96 -2.86 -9.03
C LYS A 32 12.60 -2.84 -7.64
N SER A 33 11.80 -2.92 -6.59
CA SER A 33 12.29 -2.82 -5.23
C SER A 33 12.75 -4.17 -4.71
N ARG A 34 13.82 -4.14 -3.92
CA ARG A 34 14.38 -5.33 -3.30
C ARG A 34 13.43 -5.87 -2.25
N GLY A 35 13.27 -7.18 -2.23
CA GLY A 35 12.56 -7.87 -1.17
C GLY A 35 11.04 -7.94 -1.34
N LEU A 36 10.50 -7.44 -2.44
CA LEU A 36 9.07 -7.55 -2.68
C LEU A 36 8.69 -9.00 -2.98
N ILE A 37 7.74 -9.54 -2.21
CA ILE A 37 7.21 -10.88 -2.40
C ILE A 37 5.89 -10.82 -3.16
N ALA A 38 5.00 -9.90 -2.79
CA ALA A 38 3.71 -9.73 -3.44
C ALA A 38 3.21 -8.31 -3.29
N MET A 39 2.45 -7.85 -4.28
CA MET A 39 1.75 -6.58 -4.22
C MET A 39 0.38 -6.73 -4.85
N LYS A 40 -0.65 -6.29 -4.14
CA LYS A 40 -2.04 -6.35 -4.58
C LYS A 40 -2.70 -5.00 -4.36
N ILE A 41 -3.52 -4.58 -5.32
CA ILE A 41 -4.31 -3.35 -5.21
C ILE A 41 -5.75 -3.71 -5.51
N ARG A 42 -6.67 -3.25 -4.65
CA ARG A 42 -8.10 -3.44 -4.85
C ARG A 42 -8.75 -2.06 -5.00
N LEU A 43 -9.11 -1.73 -6.24
CA LEU A 43 -9.64 -0.41 -6.56
C LEU A 43 -11.05 -0.18 -6.04
N ARG A 44 -11.83 -1.23 -5.88
CA ARG A 44 -13.23 -1.11 -5.48
C ARG A 44 -13.41 -0.45 -4.11
N ASP A 45 -12.42 -0.58 -3.21
CA ASP A 45 -12.44 0.05 -1.88
C ASP A 45 -11.12 0.73 -1.52
N PHE A 46 -10.26 0.97 -2.51
CA PHE A 46 -9.01 1.71 -2.39
C PHE A 46 -8.07 1.12 -1.34
N ARG A 47 -7.85 -0.19 -1.43
CA ARG A 47 -6.95 -0.90 -0.53
C ARG A 47 -5.71 -1.38 -1.26
N THR A 48 -4.57 -1.37 -0.56
CA THR A 48 -3.33 -1.94 -1.04
C THR A 48 -2.82 -2.97 -0.03
N LEU A 49 -2.10 -3.96 -0.54
CA LEU A 49 -1.42 -4.96 0.29
C LEU A 49 -0.08 -5.26 -0.34
N THR A 50 0.98 -5.11 0.43
CA THR A 50 2.34 -5.49 0.02
C THR A 50 2.92 -6.47 1.02
N VAL A 51 3.74 -7.41 0.52
CA VAL A 51 4.44 -8.40 1.36
C VAL A 51 5.91 -8.32 1.01
N TRP A 52 6.77 -8.23 2.03
CA TRP A 52 8.20 -8.00 1.91
C TRP A 52 8.99 -9.06 2.67
N GLU A 53 10.19 -9.36 2.21
CA GLU A 53 11.09 -10.29 2.90
C GLU A 53 11.47 -9.78 4.28
N THR A 54 11.78 -8.47 4.38
CA THR A 54 12.23 -7.84 5.62
C THR A 54 11.53 -6.50 5.84
N ALA A 55 11.55 -6.04 7.09
CA ALA A 55 11.03 -4.71 7.44
C ALA A 55 11.89 -3.60 6.81
N GLU A 56 13.19 -3.83 6.65
CA GLU A 56 14.09 -2.87 6.03
C GLU A 56 13.74 -2.64 4.56
N ASP A 57 13.43 -3.71 3.83
CA ASP A 57 13.02 -3.62 2.42
C ASP A 57 11.71 -2.84 2.29
N MET A 58 10.75 -3.10 3.17
CA MET A 58 9.49 -2.36 3.22
C MET A 58 9.71 -0.87 3.46
N LYS A 59 10.54 -0.54 4.43
CA LYS A 59 10.85 0.86 4.77
C LYS A 59 11.59 1.57 3.64
N ALA A 60 12.52 0.87 2.98
CA ALA A 60 13.24 1.44 1.84
C ALA A 60 12.29 1.81 0.70
N PHE A 61 11.32 0.95 0.40
CA PHE A 61 10.29 1.27 -0.59
C PHE A 61 9.43 2.47 -0.15
N ARG A 62 8.96 2.45 1.10
CA ARG A 62 8.11 3.52 1.64
C ARG A 62 8.80 4.88 1.58
N ASN A 63 10.11 4.92 1.80
CA ASN A 63 10.89 6.15 1.84
C ASN A 63 11.45 6.56 0.48
N SER A 64 11.24 5.76 -0.57
CA SER A 64 11.72 6.08 -1.90
C SER A 64 10.88 7.17 -2.57
N GLY A 65 11.49 7.88 -3.52
CA GLY A 65 10.93 9.12 -4.07
C GLY A 65 9.51 9.04 -4.61
N VAL A 66 9.21 8.04 -5.47
CA VAL A 66 7.88 7.92 -6.08
C VAL A 66 6.81 7.60 -5.05
N HIS A 67 7.06 6.63 -4.18
CA HIS A 67 6.08 6.23 -3.16
C HIS A 67 5.89 7.32 -2.12
N SER A 68 6.97 7.95 -1.67
CA SER A 68 6.92 9.06 -0.72
C SER A 68 6.10 10.22 -1.26
N LYS A 69 6.32 10.58 -2.54
CA LYS A 69 5.55 11.63 -3.21
C LYS A 69 4.06 11.25 -3.31
N ALA A 70 3.77 10.00 -3.66
CA ALA A 70 2.40 9.52 -3.75
C ALA A 70 1.68 9.62 -2.39
N MET A 71 2.35 9.27 -1.30
CA MET A 71 1.78 9.38 0.04
C MET A 71 1.52 10.83 0.44
N MET A 72 2.42 11.74 0.11
CA MET A 72 2.22 13.17 0.38
C MET A 72 1.01 13.72 -0.38
N GLU A 73 0.86 13.34 -1.64
CA GLU A 73 -0.28 13.78 -2.45
C GLU A 73 -1.58 13.14 -2.00
N SER A 74 -1.56 11.86 -1.61
CA SER A 74 -2.77 11.17 -1.14
C SER A 74 -3.33 11.81 0.14
N SER A 75 -2.49 12.37 1.00
CA SER A 75 -2.97 13.08 2.19
C SER A 75 -3.77 14.34 1.84
N LYS A 76 -3.52 14.95 0.67
CA LYS A 76 -4.30 16.07 0.16
C LYS A 76 -5.61 15.62 -0.48
N LEU A 77 -5.67 14.39 -0.99
CA LEU A 77 -6.83 13.83 -1.68
C LEU A 77 -7.85 13.21 -0.73
N GLY A 78 -7.44 12.89 0.48
CA GLY A 78 -8.27 12.23 1.47
C GLY A 78 -7.46 11.80 2.66
N SER A 79 -7.94 10.79 3.37
CA SER A 79 -7.23 10.20 4.50
C SER A 79 -6.82 8.76 4.17
N ASN A 80 -5.84 8.24 4.93
CA ASN A 80 -5.47 6.84 4.82
C ASN A 80 -5.22 6.25 6.20
N ARG A 81 -5.35 4.93 6.29
CA ARG A 81 -4.98 4.13 7.45
C ARG A 81 -4.10 2.99 6.97
N SER A 82 -3.04 2.71 7.69
CA SER A 82 -2.13 1.62 7.35
C SER A 82 -1.71 0.84 8.58
N HIS A 83 -1.34 -0.42 8.36
CA HIS A 83 -0.87 -1.32 9.41
C HIS A 83 0.09 -2.33 8.79
N SER A 84 1.15 -2.66 9.54
CA SER A 84 2.12 -3.68 9.13
C SER A 84 2.22 -4.73 10.22
N TRP A 85 2.41 -5.99 9.82
CA TRP A 85 2.55 -7.11 10.77
C TRP A 85 3.43 -8.20 10.19
N GLN A 86 3.96 -9.04 11.06
CA GLN A 86 4.71 -10.22 10.62
C GLN A 86 3.77 -11.31 10.18
N THR A 87 4.14 -12.01 9.11
CA THR A 87 3.36 -13.11 8.56
C THR A 87 4.30 -14.17 8.00
N ASP A 88 3.86 -15.41 7.98
CA ASP A 88 4.61 -16.52 7.38
C ASP A 88 4.08 -16.93 6.00
N ARG A 89 3.06 -16.24 5.51
CA ARG A 89 2.45 -16.48 4.20
C ARG A 89 1.87 -15.19 3.64
N ILE A 90 1.52 -15.20 2.34
CA ILE A 90 0.85 -14.05 1.72
C ILE A 90 -0.58 -13.99 2.27
N PRO A 91 -0.97 -12.89 2.95
CA PRO A 91 -2.31 -12.77 3.53
C PRO A 91 -3.40 -12.66 2.47
N THR A 92 -4.60 -13.07 2.84
CA THR A 92 -5.81 -12.77 2.06
C THR A 92 -6.29 -11.35 2.34
N TRP A 93 -7.17 -10.83 1.50
CA TRP A 93 -7.79 -9.52 1.77
C TRP A 93 -8.57 -9.52 3.07
N SER A 94 -9.26 -10.61 3.40
CA SER A 94 -9.99 -10.74 4.67
C SER A 94 -9.04 -10.59 5.87
N GLU A 95 -7.87 -11.21 5.81
CA GLU A 95 -6.86 -11.09 6.86
C GLU A 95 -6.32 -9.66 6.96
N ALA A 96 -6.04 -9.03 5.82
CA ALA A 96 -5.54 -7.67 5.78
C ALA A 96 -6.54 -6.68 6.38
N ILE A 97 -7.83 -6.84 6.05
CA ILE A 97 -8.90 -6.00 6.58
C ILE A 97 -9.01 -6.19 8.11
N MET A 98 -8.96 -7.44 8.56
CA MET A 98 -9.05 -7.76 9.98
C MET A 98 -7.87 -7.17 10.76
N GLN A 99 -6.66 -7.28 10.23
CA GLN A 99 -5.47 -6.71 10.84
C GLN A 99 -5.55 -5.20 10.97
N LEU A 100 -6.01 -4.52 9.92
CA LEU A 100 -6.15 -3.06 9.95
C LEU A 100 -7.21 -2.63 10.96
N ASN A 101 -8.32 -3.34 11.07
CA ASN A 101 -9.40 -3.00 12.00
C ASN A 101 -9.06 -3.33 13.45
N SER A 102 -8.09 -4.20 13.69
CA SER A 102 -7.62 -4.57 15.04
C SER A 102 -6.56 -3.60 15.59
N LYS A 103 -6.12 -2.68 14.77
CA LYS A 103 -5.07 -1.73 15.11
C LYS A 103 -5.49 -0.77 16.23
#